data_e0cd87f7b69fac171eab492b8518e75f
#
_entry.id   e0cd87f7b69fac171eab492b8518e75f
#
_cell.length_a   1.000
_cell.length_b   1.000
_cell.length_c   1.000
_cell.angle_alpha   90.00
_cell.angle_beta   90.00
_cell.angle_gamma   90.00
#
_symmetry.space_group_name_H-M   'P 1'
#
loop_
_entity.id
_entity.type
_entity.pdbx_description
1 polymer ?
#
loop_
_entity_poly.entity_id
_entity_poly.type
_entity_poly.pdbx_seq_one_letter_code
_entity_poly.pdbx_strand_id
1 'polypeptide(L)'
;MSNTNKMAIVPVMLCFFAMGFVDLVGIASNYVKEDLQLSDSVANVLPSLVFFWFLIFSVPTGMLMNRIGRKKTVLLSLIVTVVSLLLPLFGENFPLMLVSFSLLGIGNALMQTSLNPLVSSVIQGNLASTLTFGQFVKAIASFLAPYIAMWGALATIPSFGMGWRILFPIYMVIGILASLLLASTPINEPAPEGKASSFVDCVKLLSRPIVLLSFIGIMCHVGIDVGTNTTAPKILMERHEMTLNDAAFATSLYFIFRTIGCLTGSFFLRVLSNRLFFIISVVMMALAMLGLGFGTSK
;
A
#
# COMPACT_ATOMS: atom_id res chain seq x y z
N MET A 1 -1.14 23.27 -19.07
CA MET A 1 -0.31 22.70 -17.99
C MET A 1 1.06 23.31 -18.10
N SER A 2 1.59 23.94 -17.05
CA SER A 2 2.98 24.39 -17.05
C SER A 2 3.89 23.16 -17.19
N ASN A 3 5.05 23.30 -17.84
CA ASN A 3 6.01 22.20 -17.99
C ASN A 3 6.43 21.61 -16.63
N THR A 4 6.45 22.41 -15.59
CA THR A 4 6.80 22.01 -14.21
C THR A 4 5.86 20.94 -13.64
N ASN A 5 4.56 21.04 -13.91
CA ASN A 5 3.57 20.07 -13.39
C ASN A 5 3.66 18.70 -14.11
N LYS A 6 4.03 18.68 -15.39
CA LYS A 6 4.21 17.41 -16.14
C LYS A 6 5.43 16.64 -15.63
N MET A 7 6.51 17.33 -15.29
CA MET A 7 7.73 16.68 -14.75
C MET A 7 7.52 16.07 -13.37
N ALA A 8 6.58 16.58 -12.57
CA ALA A 8 6.32 16.08 -11.23
C ALA A 8 5.47 14.78 -11.21
N ILE A 9 4.78 14.44 -12.32
CA ILE A 9 3.92 13.24 -12.37
C ILE A 9 4.74 11.96 -12.23
N VAL A 10 5.87 11.83 -12.91
CA VAL A 10 6.68 10.61 -12.89
C VAL A 10 7.24 10.31 -11.49
N PRO A 11 7.91 11.25 -10.79
CA PRO A 11 8.35 11.03 -9.42
C PRO A 11 7.20 10.67 -8.46
N VAL A 12 6.05 11.32 -8.61
CA VAL A 12 4.88 11.05 -7.78
C VAL A 12 4.32 9.65 -8.05
N MET A 13 4.26 9.21 -9.31
CA MET A 13 3.84 7.84 -9.65
C MET A 13 4.83 6.81 -9.12
N LEU A 14 6.13 7.11 -9.14
CA LEU A 14 7.14 6.24 -8.54
C LEU A 14 6.99 6.14 -7.01
N CYS A 15 6.51 7.21 -6.36
CA CYS A 15 6.14 7.15 -4.93
C CYS A 15 4.93 6.22 -4.69
N PHE A 16 3.95 6.18 -5.61
CA PHE A 16 2.87 5.19 -5.53
C PHE A 16 3.40 3.76 -5.71
N PHE A 17 4.36 3.55 -6.59
CA PHE A 17 5.03 2.25 -6.70
C PHE A 17 5.71 1.87 -5.39
N ALA A 18 6.48 2.79 -4.79
CA ALA A 18 7.12 2.56 -3.49
C ALA A 18 6.11 2.33 -2.35
N MET A 19 4.92 2.96 -2.41
CA MET A 19 3.84 2.70 -1.47
C MET A 19 3.35 1.23 -1.52
N GLY A 20 3.51 0.54 -2.66
CA GLY A 20 3.19 -0.88 -2.80
C GLY A 20 4.18 -1.82 -2.12
N PHE A 21 5.34 -1.34 -1.67
CA PHE A 21 6.34 -2.18 -1.00
C PHE A 21 5.82 -2.79 0.30
N VAL A 22 4.88 -2.16 0.96
CA VAL A 22 4.26 -2.70 2.17
C VAL A 22 3.58 -4.05 1.94
N ASP A 23 3.08 -4.28 0.74
CA ASP A 23 2.36 -5.52 0.41
C ASP A 23 3.32 -6.73 0.28
N LEU A 24 4.67 -6.49 0.22
CA LEU A 24 5.68 -7.55 0.30
C LEU A 24 5.63 -8.32 1.63
N VAL A 25 5.09 -7.70 2.68
CA VAL A 25 5.06 -8.29 4.02
C VAL A 25 4.31 -9.62 4.04
N GLY A 26 3.25 -9.76 3.23
CA GLY A 26 2.49 -11.00 3.12
C GLY A 26 3.36 -12.18 2.65
N ILE A 27 4.09 -12.01 1.55
CA ILE A 27 4.96 -13.06 1.03
C ILE A 27 6.22 -13.23 1.89
N ALA A 28 6.81 -12.12 2.35
CA ALA A 28 8.02 -12.17 3.16
C ALA A 28 7.80 -12.88 4.50
N SER A 29 6.63 -12.70 5.15
CA SER A 29 6.32 -13.37 6.41
C SER A 29 6.27 -14.90 6.26
N ASN A 30 5.83 -15.41 5.09
CA ASN A 30 5.82 -16.84 4.82
C ASN A 30 7.25 -17.40 4.70
N TYR A 31 8.13 -16.71 3.96
CA TYR A 31 9.54 -17.11 3.86
C TYR A 31 10.27 -17.00 5.21
N VAL A 32 10.04 -15.92 5.98
CA VAL A 32 10.61 -15.79 7.33
C VAL A 32 10.13 -16.92 8.25
N LYS A 33 8.85 -17.34 8.13
CA LYS A 33 8.31 -18.48 8.87
C LYS A 33 9.08 -19.76 8.54
N GLU A 34 9.35 -20.02 7.27
CA GLU A 34 10.08 -21.21 6.81
C GLU A 34 11.56 -21.16 7.26
N ASP A 35 12.25 -20.04 7.00
CA ASP A 35 13.68 -19.89 7.30
C ASP A 35 13.97 -20.01 8.81
N LEU A 36 13.10 -19.44 9.65
CA LEU A 36 13.28 -19.42 11.10
C LEU A 36 12.46 -20.49 11.85
N GLN A 37 11.77 -21.38 11.13
CA GLN A 37 10.92 -22.46 11.68
C GLN A 37 9.92 -21.94 12.72
N LEU A 38 9.24 -20.81 12.40
CA LEU A 38 8.31 -20.16 13.30
C LEU A 38 6.92 -20.80 13.25
N SER A 39 6.17 -20.70 14.36
CA SER A 39 4.74 -21.00 14.33
C SER A 39 3.96 -19.92 13.54
N ASP A 40 2.77 -20.29 13.03
CA ASP A 40 1.90 -19.37 12.32
C ASP A 40 1.56 -18.12 13.14
N SER A 41 1.31 -18.29 14.43
CA SER A 41 1.00 -17.18 15.34
C SER A 41 2.14 -16.19 15.44
N VAL A 42 3.39 -16.65 15.50
CA VAL A 42 4.57 -15.78 15.59
C VAL A 42 4.85 -15.10 14.24
N ALA A 43 4.75 -15.83 13.13
CA ALA A 43 4.96 -15.27 11.80
C ALA A 43 3.92 -14.17 11.47
N ASN A 44 2.67 -14.35 11.88
CA ASN A 44 1.59 -13.38 11.67
C ASN A 44 1.74 -12.08 12.50
N VAL A 45 2.67 -12.04 13.45
CA VAL A 45 3.03 -10.78 14.13
C VAL A 45 3.63 -9.78 13.14
N LEU A 46 4.38 -10.24 12.13
CA LEU A 46 5.04 -9.36 11.15
C LEU A 46 4.05 -8.49 10.36
N PRO A 47 3.05 -9.05 9.65
CA PRO A 47 2.04 -8.24 8.98
C PRO A 47 1.17 -7.43 9.97
N SER A 48 0.88 -7.98 11.15
CA SER A 48 0.10 -7.28 12.17
C SER A 48 0.79 -6.00 12.67
N LEU A 49 2.12 -6.02 12.82
CA LEU A 49 2.91 -4.85 13.21
C LEU A 49 2.80 -3.71 12.19
N VAL A 50 2.78 -4.03 10.89
CA VAL A 50 2.63 -3.01 9.85
C VAL A 50 1.33 -2.23 10.04
N PHE A 51 0.21 -2.93 10.25
CA PHE A 51 -1.09 -2.28 10.47
C PHE A 51 -1.17 -1.57 11.81
N PHE A 52 -0.54 -2.13 12.86
CA PHE A 52 -0.45 -1.50 14.17
C PHE A 52 0.25 -0.14 14.11
N TRP A 53 1.41 -0.06 13.45
CA TRP A 53 2.13 1.19 13.29
C TRP A 53 1.39 2.18 12.38
N PHE A 54 0.66 1.67 11.39
CA PHE A 54 -0.20 2.51 10.57
C PHE A 54 -1.28 3.21 11.41
N LEU A 55 -1.91 2.48 12.33
CA LEU A 55 -2.89 3.04 13.25
C LEU A 55 -2.30 4.16 14.12
N ILE A 56 -1.10 3.95 14.67
CA ILE A 56 -0.44 4.92 15.55
C ILE A 56 0.04 6.15 14.78
N PHE A 57 0.69 5.96 13.64
CA PHE A 57 1.39 7.04 12.93
C PHE A 57 0.51 7.84 11.96
N SER A 58 -0.70 7.40 11.61
CA SER A 58 -1.55 8.12 10.64
C SER A 58 -1.89 9.55 11.09
N VAL A 59 -2.33 9.73 12.34
CA VAL A 59 -2.67 11.07 12.88
C VAL A 59 -1.41 11.92 13.10
N PRO A 60 -0.35 11.44 13.78
CA PRO A 60 0.91 12.18 13.89
C PRO A 60 1.51 12.60 12.55
N THR A 61 1.36 11.79 11.51
CA THR A 61 1.82 12.12 10.15
C THR A 61 1.07 13.32 9.57
N GLY A 62 -0.26 13.37 9.74
CA GLY A 62 -1.05 14.52 9.32
C GLY A 62 -0.59 15.81 10.01
N MET A 63 -0.30 15.73 11.32
CA MET A 63 0.25 16.85 12.09
C MET A 63 1.66 17.24 11.62
N LEU A 64 2.51 16.27 11.33
CA LEU A 64 3.86 16.49 10.81
C LEU A 64 3.81 17.16 9.44
N MET A 65 2.93 16.67 8.55
CA MET A 65 2.73 17.24 7.21
C MET A 65 2.35 18.72 7.26
N ASN A 66 1.53 19.12 8.23
CA ASN A 66 1.17 20.53 8.43
C ASN A 66 2.35 21.40 8.92
N ARG A 67 3.39 20.79 9.51
CA ARG A 67 4.60 21.50 9.98
C ARG A 67 5.70 21.61 8.94
N ILE A 68 6.00 20.51 8.26
CA ILE A 68 7.16 20.41 7.36
C ILE A 68 6.79 20.43 5.88
N GLY A 69 5.49 20.32 5.56
CA GLY A 69 4.98 20.24 4.17
C GLY A 69 4.81 18.81 3.68
N ARG A 70 4.05 18.69 2.58
CA ARG A 70 3.66 17.39 1.99
C ARG A 70 4.85 16.67 1.37
N LYS A 71 5.61 17.36 0.52
CA LYS A 71 6.80 16.82 -0.16
C LYS A 71 7.84 16.29 0.82
N LYS A 72 8.15 17.07 1.86
CA LYS A 72 9.15 16.65 2.86
C LYS A 72 8.67 15.44 3.66
N THR A 73 7.37 15.35 3.94
CA THR A 73 6.79 14.17 4.63
C THR A 73 6.87 12.93 3.76
N VAL A 74 6.59 13.04 2.44
CA VAL A 74 6.78 11.92 1.49
C VAL A 74 8.25 11.53 1.37
N LEU A 75 9.18 12.47 1.31
CA LEU A 75 10.61 12.16 1.31
C LEU A 75 11.04 11.44 2.60
N LEU A 76 10.56 11.89 3.75
CA LEU A 76 10.82 11.20 5.02
C LEU A 76 10.28 9.76 5.00
N SER A 77 9.08 9.54 4.45
CA SER A 77 8.52 8.19 4.33
C SER A 77 9.38 7.27 3.47
N LEU A 78 9.89 7.79 2.33
CA LEU A 78 10.80 7.04 1.46
C LEU A 78 12.10 6.68 2.17
N ILE A 79 12.68 7.62 2.93
CA ILE A 79 13.89 7.36 3.73
C ILE A 79 13.65 6.26 4.75
N VAL A 80 12.55 6.34 5.52
CA VAL A 80 12.18 5.32 6.51
C VAL A 80 11.96 3.97 5.84
N THR A 81 11.29 3.93 4.69
CA THR A 81 11.06 2.71 3.91
C THR A 81 12.39 2.13 3.39
N VAL A 82 13.29 2.93 2.85
CA VAL A 82 14.62 2.48 2.39
C VAL A 82 15.41 1.89 3.55
N VAL A 83 15.40 2.54 4.72
CA VAL A 83 16.07 2.02 5.93
C VAL A 83 15.45 0.70 6.37
N SER A 84 14.11 0.57 6.31
CA SER A 84 13.45 -0.69 6.66
C SER A 84 13.87 -1.85 5.75
N LEU A 85 14.00 -1.59 4.45
CA LEU A 85 14.40 -2.61 3.45
C LEU A 85 15.91 -2.95 3.53
N LEU A 86 16.72 -2.08 4.11
CA LEU A 86 18.14 -2.31 4.31
C LEU A 86 18.41 -3.30 5.45
N LEU A 87 17.59 -3.28 6.51
CA LEU A 87 17.82 -4.10 7.71
C LEU A 87 17.92 -5.61 7.45
N PRO A 88 17.01 -6.23 6.65
CA PRO A 88 17.08 -7.67 6.36
C PRO A 88 18.34 -8.13 5.62
N LEU A 89 19.15 -7.19 5.12
CA LEU A 89 20.43 -7.51 4.47
C LEU A 89 21.55 -7.78 5.48
N PHE A 90 21.41 -7.31 6.74
CA PHE A 90 22.41 -7.47 7.78
C PHE A 90 22.25 -8.76 8.62
N GLY A 91 21.13 -9.46 8.50
CA GLY A 91 20.91 -10.67 9.26
C GLY A 91 19.55 -11.32 9.05
N GLU A 92 19.42 -12.54 9.55
CA GLU A 92 18.27 -13.43 9.36
C GLU A 92 17.51 -13.71 10.66
N ASN A 93 17.70 -12.88 11.69
CA ASN A 93 17.05 -13.11 12.96
C ASN A 93 15.69 -12.43 13.06
N PHE A 94 14.78 -13.04 13.83
CA PHE A 94 13.42 -12.56 14.00
C PHE A 94 13.32 -11.11 14.57
N PRO A 95 14.13 -10.70 15.59
CA PRO A 95 14.10 -9.32 16.07
C PRO A 95 14.41 -8.29 14.98
N LEU A 96 15.35 -8.59 14.10
CA LEU A 96 15.70 -7.69 13.00
C LEU A 96 14.55 -7.55 11.99
N MET A 97 13.86 -8.66 11.69
CA MET A 97 12.66 -8.65 10.86
C MET A 97 11.52 -7.86 11.51
N LEU A 98 11.33 -7.98 12.84
CA LEU A 98 10.35 -7.18 13.57
C LEU A 98 10.62 -5.67 13.45
N VAL A 99 11.86 -5.25 13.60
CA VAL A 99 12.25 -3.84 13.44
C VAL A 99 12.07 -3.39 12.01
N SER A 100 12.51 -4.19 11.03
CA SER A 100 12.34 -3.91 9.60
C SER A 100 10.87 -3.69 9.25
N PHE A 101 9.99 -4.63 9.60
CA PHE A 101 8.57 -4.52 9.25
C PHE A 101 7.83 -3.45 10.06
N SER A 102 8.28 -3.15 11.28
CA SER A 102 7.81 -1.99 12.04
C SER A 102 8.13 -0.69 11.31
N LEU A 103 9.36 -0.50 10.87
CA LEU A 103 9.76 0.68 10.10
C LEU A 103 9.04 0.75 8.75
N LEU A 104 8.82 -0.39 8.09
CA LEU A 104 8.06 -0.45 6.85
C LEU A 104 6.61 0.02 7.07
N GLY A 105 5.98 -0.38 8.17
CA GLY A 105 4.65 0.08 8.56
C GLY A 105 4.61 1.58 8.85
N ILE A 106 5.59 2.11 9.57
CA ILE A 106 5.74 3.55 9.84
C ILE A 106 5.93 4.32 8.52
N GLY A 107 6.86 3.86 7.67
CA GLY A 107 7.10 4.45 6.35
C GLY A 107 5.83 4.48 5.49
N ASN A 108 5.07 3.38 5.49
CA ASN A 108 3.81 3.30 4.76
C ASN A 108 2.73 4.26 5.31
N ALA A 109 2.62 4.38 6.63
CA ALA A 109 1.70 5.34 7.25
C ALA A 109 2.02 6.79 6.85
N LEU A 110 3.32 7.16 6.89
CA LEU A 110 3.82 8.44 6.42
C LEU A 110 3.48 8.66 4.94
N MET A 111 3.73 7.65 4.08
CA MET A 111 3.51 7.73 2.64
C MET A 111 2.02 7.89 2.32
N GLN A 112 1.16 7.03 2.80
CA GLN A 112 -0.26 7.04 2.47
C GLN A 112 -0.97 8.32 2.93
N THR A 113 -0.58 8.84 4.10
CA THR A 113 -1.17 10.07 4.64
C THR A 113 -0.72 11.31 3.86
N SER A 114 0.51 11.35 3.33
CA SER A 114 1.08 12.55 2.73
C SER A 114 1.06 12.55 1.19
N LEU A 115 1.11 11.39 0.54
CA LEU A 115 1.21 11.30 -0.92
C LEU A 115 -0.09 11.77 -1.61
N ASN A 116 -1.26 11.37 -1.13
CA ASN A 116 -2.53 11.81 -1.72
C ASN A 116 -2.71 13.34 -1.68
N PRO A 117 -2.46 14.04 -0.55
CA PRO A 117 -2.43 15.49 -0.52
C PRO A 117 -1.33 16.11 -1.40
N LEU A 118 -0.17 15.46 -1.55
CA LEU A 118 0.88 15.94 -2.45
C LEU A 118 0.40 15.91 -3.91
N VAL A 119 -0.26 14.83 -4.33
CA VAL A 119 -0.85 14.71 -5.68
C VAL A 119 -1.80 15.86 -5.96
N SER A 120 -2.63 16.24 -4.99
CA SER A 120 -3.57 17.38 -5.15
C SER A 120 -2.88 18.72 -5.40
N SER A 121 -1.62 18.88 -4.97
CA SER A 121 -0.81 20.08 -5.23
C SER A 121 -0.17 20.08 -6.63
N VAL A 122 0.00 18.89 -7.22
CA VAL A 122 0.69 18.73 -8.52
C VAL A 122 -0.30 18.71 -9.68
N ILE A 123 -1.49 18.15 -9.47
CA ILE A 123 -2.46 17.87 -10.52
C ILE A 123 -3.48 19.01 -10.66
N GLN A 124 -3.66 19.50 -11.89
CA GLN A 124 -4.69 20.50 -12.26
C GLN A 124 -5.89 19.86 -12.99
N GLY A 125 -5.97 18.54 -13.05
CA GLY A 125 -7.03 17.81 -13.76
C GLY A 125 -7.95 17.04 -12.82
N ASN A 126 -8.50 15.93 -13.31
CA ASN A 126 -9.34 15.04 -12.50
C ASN A 126 -8.47 14.32 -11.44
N LEU A 127 -8.52 14.82 -10.21
CA LEU A 127 -7.76 14.28 -9.09
C LEU A 127 -8.13 12.83 -8.80
N ALA A 128 -9.42 12.46 -8.83
CA ALA A 128 -9.87 11.11 -8.57
C ALA A 128 -9.28 10.10 -9.58
N SER A 129 -9.30 10.45 -10.87
CA SER A 129 -8.67 9.63 -11.92
C SER A 129 -7.17 9.43 -11.68
N THR A 130 -6.46 10.50 -11.31
CA THR A 130 -5.01 10.43 -11.08
C THR A 130 -4.67 9.61 -9.82
N LEU A 131 -5.42 9.77 -8.74
CA LEU A 131 -5.25 8.95 -7.54
C LEU A 131 -5.53 7.47 -7.82
N THR A 132 -6.58 7.17 -8.60
CA THR A 132 -6.91 5.79 -9.00
C THR A 132 -5.81 5.20 -9.90
N PHE A 133 -5.23 6.00 -10.80
CA PHE A 133 -4.06 5.57 -11.58
C PHE A 133 -2.84 5.33 -10.69
N GLY A 134 -2.64 6.15 -9.65
CA GLY A 134 -1.61 5.90 -8.63
C GLY A 134 -1.82 4.56 -7.92
N GLN A 135 -3.07 4.20 -7.58
CA GLN A 135 -3.37 2.88 -6.99
C GLN A 135 -3.09 1.72 -7.97
N PHE A 136 -3.30 1.92 -9.28
CA PHE A 136 -2.86 0.96 -10.29
C PHE A 136 -1.34 0.77 -10.28
N VAL A 137 -0.56 1.84 -10.22
CA VAL A 137 0.91 1.78 -10.14
C VAL A 137 1.36 1.09 -8.85
N LYS A 138 0.69 1.38 -7.72
CA LYS A 138 0.90 0.66 -6.45
C LYS A 138 0.65 -0.84 -6.61
N ALA A 139 -0.47 -1.21 -7.24
CA ALA A 139 -0.85 -2.60 -7.43
C ALA A 139 0.17 -3.40 -8.27
N ILE A 140 0.88 -2.75 -9.22
CA ILE A 140 1.97 -3.38 -9.97
C ILE A 140 3.09 -3.81 -9.03
N ALA A 141 3.52 -2.95 -8.10
CA ALA A 141 4.57 -3.30 -7.13
C ALA A 141 4.13 -4.47 -6.24
N SER A 142 2.90 -4.45 -5.74
CA SER A 142 2.33 -5.52 -4.93
C SER A 142 2.26 -6.86 -5.70
N PHE A 143 1.89 -6.80 -6.98
CA PHE A 143 1.84 -7.97 -7.86
C PHE A 143 3.23 -8.57 -8.15
N LEU A 144 4.24 -7.72 -8.32
CA LEU A 144 5.61 -8.18 -8.63
C LEU A 144 6.32 -8.81 -7.43
N ALA A 145 5.97 -8.43 -6.20
CA ALA A 145 6.66 -8.88 -4.99
C ALA A 145 6.76 -10.41 -4.85
N PRO A 146 5.66 -11.19 -4.97
CA PRO A 146 5.72 -12.64 -4.89
C PRO A 146 6.59 -13.27 -5.97
N TYR A 147 6.54 -12.75 -7.20
CA TYR A 147 7.33 -13.26 -8.31
C TYR A 147 8.82 -13.02 -8.13
N ILE A 148 9.21 -11.81 -7.69
CA ILE A 148 10.62 -11.48 -7.41
C ILE A 148 11.14 -12.38 -6.30
N ALA A 149 10.38 -12.57 -5.20
CA ALA A 149 10.75 -13.46 -4.11
C ALA A 149 10.92 -14.91 -4.59
N MET A 150 9.96 -15.42 -5.36
CA MET A 150 10.00 -16.77 -5.92
C MET A 150 11.20 -16.96 -6.87
N TRP A 151 11.44 -16.02 -7.78
CA TRP A 151 12.58 -16.09 -8.70
C TRP A 151 13.92 -16.04 -7.97
N GLY A 152 14.00 -15.27 -6.89
CA GLY A 152 15.16 -15.26 -6.01
C GLY A 152 15.36 -16.57 -5.26
N ALA A 153 14.30 -17.13 -4.71
CA ALA A 153 14.31 -18.42 -4.01
C ALA A 153 14.74 -19.58 -4.92
N LEU A 154 14.23 -19.58 -6.17
CA LEU A 154 14.56 -20.58 -7.19
C LEU A 154 15.89 -20.30 -7.93
N ALA A 155 16.62 -19.25 -7.56
CA ALA A 155 17.83 -18.81 -8.25
C ALA A 155 17.65 -18.54 -9.77
N THR A 156 16.42 -18.24 -10.21
CA THR A 156 16.09 -17.91 -11.61
C THR A 156 16.67 -16.55 -12.01
N ILE A 157 16.81 -15.64 -11.02
CA ILE A 157 17.49 -14.35 -11.16
C ILE A 157 18.76 -14.34 -10.30
N PRO A 158 19.78 -13.52 -10.63
CA PRO A 158 20.96 -13.38 -9.80
C PRO A 158 20.57 -12.92 -8.38
N SER A 159 20.58 -13.83 -7.41
CA SER A 159 20.20 -13.53 -6.02
C SER A 159 21.41 -13.22 -5.11
N PHE A 160 22.63 -13.39 -5.61
CA PHE A 160 23.88 -13.16 -4.86
C PHE A 160 23.93 -13.89 -3.50
N GLY A 161 23.29 -15.07 -3.42
CA GLY A 161 23.18 -15.85 -2.21
C GLY A 161 22.07 -15.42 -1.24
N MET A 162 21.30 -14.38 -1.57
CA MET A 162 20.22 -13.87 -0.71
C MET A 162 18.89 -14.64 -0.85
N GLY A 163 18.77 -15.52 -1.87
CA GLY A 163 17.51 -16.23 -2.12
C GLY A 163 16.33 -15.26 -2.33
N TRP A 164 15.18 -15.53 -1.68
CA TRP A 164 13.99 -14.68 -1.76
C TRP A 164 14.22 -13.25 -1.26
N ARG A 165 15.22 -13.03 -0.40
CA ARG A 165 15.55 -11.71 0.16
C ARG A 165 16.10 -10.72 -0.86
N ILE A 166 16.37 -11.15 -2.10
CA ILE A 166 16.70 -10.26 -3.22
C ILE A 166 15.60 -9.20 -3.46
N LEU A 167 14.38 -9.47 -3.00
CA LEU A 167 13.26 -8.55 -3.03
C LEU A 167 13.58 -7.22 -2.32
N PHE A 168 14.28 -7.28 -1.18
CA PHE A 168 14.61 -6.09 -0.39
C PHE A 168 15.55 -5.12 -1.12
N PRO A 169 16.72 -5.54 -1.64
CA PRO A 169 17.58 -4.62 -2.37
C PRO A 169 16.97 -4.13 -3.67
N ILE A 170 16.17 -4.92 -4.38
CA ILE A 170 15.46 -4.46 -5.59
C ILE A 170 14.53 -3.30 -5.23
N TYR A 171 13.68 -3.47 -4.22
CA TYR A 171 12.76 -2.43 -3.79
C TYR A 171 13.47 -1.24 -3.14
N MET A 172 14.57 -1.48 -2.45
CA MET A 172 15.43 -0.42 -1.89
C MET A 172 15.98 0.49 -2.98
N VAL A 173 16.51 -0.06 -4.07
CA VAL A 173 17.01 0.72 -5.21
C VAL A 173 15.91 1.58 -5.81
N ILE A 174 14.71 1.02 -6.00
CA ILE A 174 13.56 1.77 -6.52
C ILE A 174 13.16 2.89 -5.53
N GLY A 175 13.16 2.61 -4.23
CA GLY A 175 12.89 3.61 -3.19
C GLY A 175 13.90 4.76 -3.18
N ILE A 176 15.19 4.46 -3.36
CA ILE A 176 16.24 5.46 -3.50
C ILE A 176 16.03 6.31 -4.75
N LEU A 177 15.74 5.69 -5.90
CA LEU A 177 15.44 6.40 -7.13
C LEU A 177 14.22 7.31 -6.99
N ALA A 178 13.15 6.82 -6.35
CA ALA A 178 11.96 7.63 -6.05
C ALA A 178 12.31 8.83 -5.17
N SER A 179 13.16 8.63 -4.15
CA SER A 179 13.62 9.70 -3.25
C SER A 179 14.40 10.77 -3.99
N LEU A 180 15.35 10.38 -4.81
CA LEU A 180 16.22 11.29 -5.58
C LEU A 180 15.40 12.07 -6.61
N LEU A 181 14.52 11.39 -7.36
CA LEU A 181 13.67 12.03 -8.36
C LEU A 181 12.66 13.00 -7.72
N LEU A 182 12.05 12.61 -6.59
CA LEU A 182 11.14 13.50 -5.89
C LEU A 182 11.90 14.69 -5.27
N ALA A 183 13.08 14.48 -4.69
CA ALA A 183 13.88 15.54 -4.11
C ALA A 183 14.28 16.60 -5.14
N SER A 184 14.72 16.16 -6.33
CA SER A 184 15.16 17.05 -7.43
C SER A 184 14.01 17.77 -8.15
N THR A 185 12.76 17.29 -8.00
CA THR A 185 11.61 17.86 -8.71
C THR A 185 11.05 19.06 -7.95
N PRO A 186 11.00 20.27 -8.50
CA PRO A 186 10.37 21.41 -7.86
C PRO A 186 8.85 21.22 -7.82
N ILE A 187 8.26 21.21 -6.63
CA ILE A 187 6.82 21.12 -6.41
C ILE A 187 6.39 22.36 -5.62
N ASN A 188 5.51 23.16 -6.20
CA ASN A 188 4.89 24.29 -5.52
C ASN A 188 3.71 23.75 -4.70
N GLU A 189 3.92 23.66 -3.40
CA GLU A 189 2.88 23.29 -2.44
C GLU A 189 2.50 24.50 -1.58
N PRO A 190 1.25 24.56 -1.07
CA PRO A 190 0.86 25.60 -0.13
C PRO A 190 1.83 25.61 1.06
N ALA A 191 2.23 26.79 1.50
CA ALA A 191 3.08 26.92 2.67
C ALA A 191 2.45 26.19 3.87
N PRO A 192 3.23 25.46 4.67
CA PRO A 192 2.72 24.84 5.86
C PRO A 192 2.04 25.88 6.75
N GLU A 193 0.85 25.59 7.27
CA GLU A 193 0.06 26.55 8.05
C GLU A 193 0.70 26.97 9.38
N GLY A 194 1.81 26.34 9.76
CA GLY A 194 2.62 26.66 10.94
C GLY A 194 1.93 26.46 12.29
N LYS A 195 0.60 26.31 12.33
CA LYS A 195 -0.16 26.02 13.53
C LYS A 195 -0.11 24.53 13.82
N ALA A 196 0.46 24.18 14.96
CA ALA A 196 0.43 22.81 15.43
C ALA A 196 -1.01 22.43 15.80
N SER A 197 -1.68 21.65 14.94
CA SER A 197 -2.93 21.01 15.32
C SER A 197 -2.66 20.09 16.50
N SER A 198 -3.49 20.19 17.55
CA SER A 198 -3.42 19.25 18.67
C SER A 198 -4.00 17.89 18.24
N PHE A 199 -3.52 16.80 18.84
CA PHE A 199 -4.14 15.48 18.66
C PHE A 199 -5.64 15.49 19.00
N VAL A 200 -6.01 16.24 20.05
CA VAL A 200 -7.42 16.43 20.44
C VAL A 200 -8.24 17.11 19.34
N ASP A 201 -7.68 18.08 18.64
CA ASP A 201 -8.37 18.74 17.53
C ASP A 201 -8.59 17.80 16.35
N CYS A 202 -7.64 16.90 16.08
CA CYS A 202 -7.80 15.84 15.07
C CYS A 202 -8.94 14.88 15.45
N VAL A 203 -9.03 14.45 16.70
CA VAL A 203 -10.11 13.58 17.18
C VAL A 203 -11.46 14.30 17.13
N LYS A 204 -11.52 15.58 17.48
CA LYS A 204 -12.74 16.40 17.37
C LYS A 204 -13.27 16.49 15.92
N LEU A 205 -12.45 16.30 14.91
CA LEU A 205 -12.93 16.25 13.51
C LEU A 205 -13.92 15.11 13.28
N LEU A 206 -13.82 14.01 14.01
CA LEU A 206 -14.77 12.89 13.93
C LEU A 206 -16.19 13.28 14.36
N SER A 207 -16.38 14.38 15.09
CA SER A 207 -17.72 14.90 15.39
C SER A 207 -18.42 15.51 14.16
N ARG A 208 -17.70 15.77 13.06
CA ARG A 208 -18.28 16.24 11.80
C ARG A 208 -18.80 15.03 11.00
N PRO A 209 -20.10 15.00 10.63
CA PRO A 209 -20.69 13.82 9.97
C PRO A 209 -19.96 13.36 8.72
N ILE A 210 -19.49 14.30 7.89
CA ILE A 210 -18.76 13.97 6.66
C ILE A 210 -17.43 13.27 6.95
N VAL A 211 -16.72 13.69 7.98
CA VAL A 211 -15.45 13.09 8.39
C VAL A 211 -15.69 11.69 8.98
N LEU A 212 -16.70 11.55 9.84
CA LEU A 212 -17.06 10.28 10.44
C LEU A 212 -17.51 9.26 9.38
N LEU A 213 -18.39 9.65 8.46
CA LEU A 213 -18.83 8.79 7.37
C LEU A 213 -17.69 8.40 6.43
N SER A 214 -16.78 9.31 6.13
CA SER A 214 -15.57 9.01 5.33
C SER A 214 -14.65 8.04 6.06
N PHE A 215 -14.46 8.22 7.36
CA PHE A 215 -13.67 7.32 8.21
C PHE A 215 -14.27 5.90 8.23
N ILE A 216 -15.58 5.77 8.47
CA ILE A 216 -16.27 4.48 8.44
C ILE A 216 -16.19 3.86 7.03
N GLY A 217 -16.39 4.66 5.97
CA GLY A 217 -16.30 4.19 4.59
C GLY A 217 -14.92 3.61 4.26
N ILE A 218 -13.84 4.27 4.69
CA ILE A 218 -12.47 3.76 4.52
C ILE A 218 -12.24 2.49 5.34
N MET A 219 -12.72 2.44 6.58
CA MET A 219 -12.62 1.22 7.42
C MET A 219 -13.32 0.03 6.75
N CYS A 220 -14.55 0.22 6.26
CA CYS A 220 -15.29 -0.83 5.56
C CYS A 220 -14.56 -1.27 4.28
N HIS A 221 -14.05 -0.31 3.49
CA HIS A 221 -13.31 -0.61 2.26
C HIS A 221 -12.06 -1.43 2.53
N VAL A 222 -11.22 -1.00 3.46
CA VAL A 222 -9.98 -1.72 3.84
C VAL A 222 -10.32 -3.08 4.46
N GLY A 223 -11.37 -3.15 5.30
CA GLY A 223 -11.85 -4.39 5.89
C GLY A 223 -12.27 -5.43 4.83
N ILE A 224 -12.99 -5.00 3.79
CA ILE A 224 -13.38 -5.86 2.67
C ILE A 224 -12.15 -6.27 1.86
N ASP A 225 -11.25 -5.33 1.54
CA ASP A 225 -10.03 -5.56 0.76
C ASP A 225 -9.13 -6.62 1.44
N VAL A 226 -8.80 -6.41 2.69
CA VAL A 226 -7.94 -7.33 3.48
C VAL A 226 -8.69 -8.63 3.80
N GLY A 227 -9.95 -8.53 4.22
CA GLY A 227 -10.78 -9.68 4.58
C GLY A 227 -10.95 -10.63 3.41
N THR A 228 -11.29 -10.14 2.22
CA THR A 228 -11.44 -10.97 1.02
C THR A 228 -10.11 -11.66 0.68
N ASN A 229 -9.02 -10.90 0.66
CA ASN A 229 -7.71 -11.42 0.30
C ASN A 229 -7.20 -12.52 1.27
N THR A 230 -7.46 -12.36 2.56
CA THR A 230 -7.00 -13.32 3.58
C THR A 230 -7.95 -14.50 3.76
N THR A 231 -9.24 -14.32 3.52
CA THR A 231 -10.27 -15.33 3.81
C THR A 231 -10.58 -16.22 2.61
N ALA A 232 -10.48 -15.69 1.38
CA ALA A 232 -10.80 -16.46 0.18
C ALA A 232 -10.00 -17.77 0.06
N PRO A 233 -8.66 -17.81 0.24
CA PRO A 233 -7.93 -19.06 0.21
C PRO A 233 -8.40 -20.06 1.30
N LYS A 234 -8.68 -19.57 2.51
CA LYS A 234 -9.15 -20.41 3.61
C LYS A 234 -10.48 -21.06 3.31
N ILE A 235 -11.43 -20.30 2.74
CA ILE A 235 -12.75 -20.83 2.33
C ILE A 235 -12.57 -21.92 1.27
N LEU A 236 -11.70 -21.73 0.29
CA LEU A 236 -11.42 -22.72 -0.76
C LEU A 236 -10.82 -24.01 -0.17
N MET A 237 -9.92 -23.89 0.79
CA MET A 237 -9.33 -25.05 1.48
C MET A 237 -10.37 -25.77 2.35
N GLU A 238 -11.16 -25.04 3.14
CA GLU A 238 -12.10 -25.63 4.11
C GLU A 238 -13.38 -26.17 3.47
N ARG A 239 -13.93 -25.47 2.46
CA ARG A 239 -15.22 -25.85 1.85
C ARG A 239 -15.07 -26.69 0.58
N HIS A 240 -13.98 -26.53 -0.13
CA HIS A 240 -13.76 -27.19 -1.42
C HIS A 240 -12.56 -28.15 -1.42
N GLU A 241 -11.95 -28.39 -0.26
CA GLU A 241 -10.83 -29.34 -0.07
C GLU A 241 -9.66 -29.08 -1.03
N MET A 242 -9.48 -27.80 -1.44
CA MET A 242 -8.40 -27.42 -2.35
C MET A 242 -7.06 -27.46 -1.63
N THR A 243 -5.98 -27.81 -2.37
CA THR A 243 -4.63 -27.72 -1.82
C THR A 243 -4.24 -26.28 -1.53
N LEU A 244 -3.26 -26.06 -0.65
CA LEU A 244 -2.76 -24.72 -0.34
C LEU A 244 -2.30 -23.97 -1.60
N ASN A 245 -1.64 -24.66 -2.53
CA ASN A 245 -1.15 -24.08 -3.78
C ASN A 245 -2.30 -23.64 -4.71
N ASP A 246 -3.34 -24.46 -4.81
CA ASP A 246 -4.50 -24.13 -5.63
C ASP A 246 -5.32 -23.00 -5.01
N ALA A 247 -5.46 -22.99 -3.68
CA ALA A 247 -6.16 -21.95 -2.94
C ALA A 247 -5.43 -20.59 -3.00
N ALA A 248 -4.09 -20.59 -3.05
CA ALA A 248 -3.28 -19.38 -3.20
C ALA A 248 -3.55 -18.65 -4.53
N PHE A 249 -4.06 -19.36 -5.55
CA PHE A 249 -4.48 -18.74 -6.81
C PHE A 249 -5.60 -17.69 -6.62
N ALA A 250 -6.47 -17.86 -5.62
CA ALA A 250 -7.52 -16.89 -5.32
C ALA A 250 -6.96 -15.50 -4.98
N THR A 251 -5.86 -15.46 -4.21
CA THR A 251 -5.16 -14.21 -3.88
C THR A 251 -4.56 -13.56 -5.13
N SER A 252 -3.93 -14.36 -5.99
CA SER A 252 -3.37 -13.86 -7.25
C SER A 252 -4.46 -13.30 -8.17
N LEU A 253 -5.59 -14.00 -8.29
CA LEU A 253 -6.75 -13.58 -9.07
C LEU A 253 -7.33 -12.26 -8.54
N TYR A 254 -7.44 -12.13 -7.21
CA TYR A 254 -7.86 -10.89 -6.56
C TYR A 254 -6.96 -9.71 -6.95
N PHE A 255 -5.65 -9.84 -6.88
CA PHE A 255 -4.72 -8.77 -7.24
C PHE A 255 -4.74 -8.44 -8.74
N ILE A 256 -4.95 -9.43 -9.62
CA ILE A 256 -5.13 -9.20 -11.07
C ILE A 256 -6.36 -8.31 -11.30
N PHE A 257 -7.51 -8.69 -10.75
CA PHE A 257 -8.75 -7.92 -10.92
C PHE A 257 -8.68 -6.55 -10.24
N ARG A 258 -8.03 -6.45 -9.08
CA ARG A 258 -7.76 -5.16 -8.43
C ARG A 258 -6.92 -4.24 -9.34
N THR A 259 -5.88 -4.77 -9.95
CA THR A 259 -5.01 -4.01 -10.86
C THR A 259 -5.77 -3.54 -12.09
N ILE A 260 -6.54 -4.44 -12.74
CA ILE A 260 -7.39 -4.11 -13.89
C ILE A 260 -8.46 -3.07 -13.48
N GLY A 261 -9.10 -3.25 -12.31
CA GLY A 261 -10.11 -2.35 -11.79
C GLY A 261 -9.56 -0.93 -11.53
N CYS A 262 -8.35 -0.80 -10.97
CA CYS A 262 -7.70 0.49 -10.78
C CYS A 262 -7.35 1.15 -12.13
N LEU A 263 -6.86 0.39 -13.11
CA LEU A 263 -6.55 0.92 -14.43
C LEU A 263 -7.81 1.41 -15.14
N THR A 264 -8.80 0.55 -15.29
CA THR A 264 -10.07 0.88 -15.96
C THR A 264 -10.82 1.99 -15.23
N GLY A 265 -10.86 1.95 -13.90
CA GLY A 265 -11.45 2.98 -13.06
C GLY A 265 -10.83 4.36 -13.28
N SER A 266 -9.50 4.44 -13.47
CA SER A 266 -8.84 5.71 -13.77
C SER A 266 -9.30 6.32 -15.10
N PHE A 267 -9.62 5.51 -16.10
CA PHE A 267 -10.19 5.97 -17.38
C PHE A 267 -11.67 6.35 -17.24
N PHE A 268 -12.48 5.53 -16.60
CA PHE A 268 -13.89 5.83 -16.39
C PHE A 268 -14.12 7.12 -15.60
N LEU A 269 -13.29 7.40 -14.60
CA LEU A 269 -13.35 8.66 -13.83
C LEU A 269 -13.03 9.92 -14.65
N ARG A 270 -12.50 9.78 -15.85
CA ARG A 270 -12.35 10.92 -16.79
C ARG A 270 -13.63 11.23 -17.56
N VAL A 271 -14.49 10.22 -17.73
CA VAL A 271 -15.71 10.30 -18.56
C VAL A 271 -16.96 10.43 -17.68
N LEU A 272 -17.02 9.64 -16.60
CA LEU A 272 -18.13 9.64 -15.67
C LEU A 272 -17.93 10.64 -14.52
N SER A 273 -19.03 11.15 -13.95
CA SER A 273 -18.93 11.92 -12.71
C SER A 273 -18.46 11.03 -11.56
N ASN A 274 -17.64 11.59 -10.67
CA ASN A 274 -17.12 10.87 -9.50
C ASN A 274 -18.25 10.24 -8.66
N ARG A 275 -19.39 10.94 -8.54
CA ARG A 275 -20.56 10.47 -7.79
C ARG A 275 -21.18 9.22 -8.45
N LEU A 276 -21.39 9.27 -9.77
CA LEU A 276 -22.00 8.14 -10.50
C LEU A 276 -21.09 6.92 -10.46
N PHE A 277 -19.79 7.12 -10.71
CA PHE A 277 -18.82 6.03 -10.65
C PHE A 277 -18.76 5.40 -9.27
N PHE A 278 -18.78 6.20 -8.18
CA PHE A 278 -18.81 5.71 -6.81
C PHE A 278 -20.06 4.87 -6.53
N ILE A 279 -21.24 5.35 -6.93
CA ILE A 279 -22.49 4.61 -6.75
C ILE A 279 -22.45 3.26 -7.47
N ILE A 280 -22.03 3.25 -8.74
CA ILE A 280 -21.91 2.01 -9.53
C ILE A 280 -20.94 1.04 -8.83
N SER A 281 -19.78 1.51 -8.39
CA SER A 281 -18.78 0.67 -7.72
C SER A 281 -19.29 0.06 -6.42
N VAL A 282 -20.00 0.84 -5.60
CA VAL A 282 -20.59 0.34 -4.34
C VAL A 282 -21.69 -0.70 -4.61
N VAL A 283 -22.56 -0.44 -5.59
CA VAL A 283 -23.61 -1.40 -5.98
C VAL A 283 -23.01 -2.70 -6.50
N MET A 284 -22.01 -2.61 -7.38
CA MET A 284 -21.30 -3.79 -7.91
C MET A 284 -20.63 -4.59 -6.80
N MET A 285 -19.99 -3.91 -5.85
CA MET A 285 -19.38 -4.56 -4.68
C MET A 285 -20.42 -5.27 -3.82
N ALA A 286 -21.56 -4.63 -3.53
CA ALA A 286 -22.64 -5.24 -2.77
C ALA A 286 -23.22 -6.48 -3.47
N LEU A 287 -23.44 -6.41 -4.79
CA LEU A 287 -23.91 -7.55 -5.60
C LEU A 287 -22.90 -8.70 -5.61
N ALA A 288 -21.60 -8.39 -5.72
CA ALA A 288 -20.54 -9.39 -5.66
C ALA A 288 -20.51 -10.10 -4.29
N MET A 289 -20.65 -9.37 -3.19
CA MET A 289 -20.67 -9.94 -1.83
C MET A 289 -21.92 -10.79 -1.61
N LEU A 290 -23.08 -10.36 -2.11
CA LEU A 290 -24.30 -11.20 -2.09
C LEU A 290 -24.11 -12.47 -2.91
N GLY A 291 -23.50 -12.36 -4.11
CA GLY A 291 -23.19 -13.51 -4.93
C GLY A 291 -22.27 -14.51 -4.23
N LEU A 292 -21.24 -14.03 -3.51
CA LEU A 292 -20.36 -14.89 -2.69
C LEU A 292 -21.11 -15.55 -1.51
N GLY A 293 -22.04 -14.82 -0.88
CA GLY A 293 -22.80 -15.33 0.26
C GLY A 293 -23.82 -16.42 -0.12
N PHE A 294 -24.45 -16.28 -1.28
CA PHE A 294 -25.51 -17.19 -1.77
C PHE A 294 -25.03 -18.16 -2.85
N GLY A 295 -23.84 -17.95 -3.42
CA GLY A 295 -23.28 -18.82 -4.44
C GLY A 295 -22.89 -20.18 -3.84
N THR A 296 -23.44 -21.25 -4.41
CA THR A 296 -23.16 -22.64 -4.02
C THR A 296 -22.21 -23.34 -5.00
N SER A 297 -21.83 -22.69 -6.09
CA SER A 297 -20.93 -23.27 -7.11
C SER A 297 -19.45 -23.14 -6.72
N LYS A 298 -18.68 -24.15 -7.13
CA LYS A 298 -17.22 -24.20 -7.02
C LYS A 298 -16.56 -23.11 -7.84
#